data_b37ca88a67b8a2d9440c1e2cfc74dcfe
#
_entry.id   b37ca88a67b8a2d9440c1e2cfc74dcfe
#
_cell.length_a   1.000
_cell.length_b   1.000
_cell.length_c   1.000
_cell.angle_alpha   90.00
_cell.angle_beta   90.00
_cell.angle_gamma   90.00
#
_symmetry.space_group_name_H-M   'P 1'
#
loop_
_entity.id
_entity.type
_entity.pdbx_description
1 polymer ?
#
loop_
_entity_poly.entity_id
_entity_poly.type
_entity_poly.pdbx_seq_one_letter_code
_entity_poly.pdbx_strand_id
1 'polypeptide(L)'
;MDKWFWIIVTIIAFGLSLYLYFKFSSINNQTQLLYQDISSCQNLYTAIERVCYSNNGTEIYTNIEINSYLSYIYGNNNLLSCYIYDEYYNYTVPCNVIINTTNNTIQYYTSGLFYELSYGNPNEKIPLLIEKTSPTEVTIYIENPS
;
A
#
# COMPACT_ATOMS: atom_id res chain seq x y z
N MET A 1 -21.42 13.61 53.12
CA MET A 1 -21.96 13.16 51.83
C MET A 1 -21.22 13.73 50.63
N ASP A 2 -20.81 14.97 50.66
CA ASP A 2 -20.20 15.63 49.49
C ASP A 2 -18.84 15.07 49.07
N LYS A 3 -18.03 14.57 50.00
CA LYS A 3 -16.71 13.98 49.67
C LYS A 3 -16.80 12.71 48.82
N TRP A 4 -17.74 11.85 49.09
CA TRP A 4 -17.93 10.61 48.34
C TRP A 4 -18.47 10.89 46.94
N PHE A 5 -19.31 11.87 46.76
CA PHE A 5 -19.80 12.29 45.48
C PHE A 5 -18.66 12.75 44.54
N TRP A 6 -17.76 13.60 45.07
CA TRP A 6 -16.62 14.10 44.31
C TRP A 6 -15.62 12.97 43.94
N ILE A 7 -15.41 12.01 44.80
CA ILE A 7 -14.58 10.83 44.52
C ILE A 7 -15.16 10.03 43.35
N ILE A 8 -16.47 9.74 43.36
CA ILE A 8 -17.14 9.00 42.30
C ILE A 8 -17.06 9.76 40.97
N VAL A 9 -17.35 11.06 40.99
CA VAL A 9 -17.24 11.89 39.77
C VAL A 9 -15.84 11.90 39.21
N THR A 10 -14.81 11.99 40.05
CA THR A 10 -13.41 11.97 39.61
C THR A 10 -13.04 10.63 38.98
N ILE A 11 -13.47 9.51 39.54
CA ILE A 11 -13.22 8.16 38.99
C ILE A 11 -13.89 8.00 37.62
N ILE A 12 -15.14 8.44 37.49
CA ILE A 12 -15.87 8.39 36.22
C ILE A 12 -15.20 9.27 35.15
N ALA A 13 -14.84 10.49 35.51
CA ALA A 13 -14.17 11.40 34.59
C ALA A 13 -12.80 10.87 34.11
N PHE A 14 -12.03 10.28 35.00
CA PHE A 14 -10.76 9.64 34.68
C PHE A 14 -10.94 8.43 33.78
N GLY A 15 -11.92 7.56 34.07
CA GLY A 15 -12.25 6.40 33.24
C GLY A 15 -12.68 6.79 31.82
N LEU A 16 -13.53 7.84 31.70
CA LEU A 16 -13.92 8.38 30.40
C LEU A 16 -12.73 8.96 29.62
N SER A 17 -11.85 9.67 30.30
CA SER A 17 -10.64 10.25 29.68
C SER A 17 -9.72 9.17 29.14
N LEU A 18 -9.48 8.10 29.90
CA LEU A 18 -8.69 6.96 29.44
C LEU A 18 -9.35 6.26 28.25
N TYR A 19 -10.65 6.02 28.31
CA TYR A 19 -11.38 5.38 27.20
C TYR A 19 -11.26 6.20 25.91
N LEU A 20 -11.46 7.50 25.98
CA LEU A 20 -11.32 8.41 24.84
C LEU A 20 -9.88 8.40 24.31
N TYR A 21 -8.89 8.46 25.20
CA TYR A 21 -7.49 8.42 24.82
C TYR A 21 -7.12 7.15 24.03
N PHE A 22 -7.51 5.98 24.54
CA PHE A 22 -7.27 4.72 23.84
C PHE A 22 -8.00 4.64 22.49
N LYS A 23 -9.23 5.11 22.43
CA LYS A 23 -10.01 5.14 21.19
C LYS A 23 -9.39 6.06 20.14
N PHE A 24 -8.98 7.26 20.53
CA PHE A 24 -8.28 8.20 19.63
C PHE A 24 -6.93 7.67 19.18
N SER A 25 -6.15 7.07 20.07
CA SER A 25 -4.86 6.46 19.72
C SER A 25 -5.01 5.34 18.70
N SER A 26 -6.01 4.47 18.85
CA SER A 26 -6.28 3.40 17.90
C SER A 26 -6.67 3.93 16.52
N ILE A 27 -7.57 4.91 16.46
CA ILE A 27 -7.99 5.54 15.19
C ILE A 27 -6.80 6.22 14.51
N ASN A 28 -5.95 6.91 15.27
CA ASN A 28 -4.80 7.60 14.71
C ASN A 28 -3.78 6.63 14.10
N ASN A 29 -3.54 5.49 14.74
CA ASN A 29 -2.66 4.45 14.21
C ASN A 29 -3.20 3.85 12.91
N GLN A 30 -4.49 3.55 12.84
CA GLN A 30 -5.13 3.03 11.62
C GLN A 30 -5.04 4.04 10.47
N THR A 31 -5.28 5.31 10.74
CA THR A 31 -5.19 6.38 9.75
C THR A 31 -3.76 6.53 9.23
N GLN A 32 -2.75 6.44 10.08
CA GLN A 32 -1.35 6.50 9.66
C GLN A 32 -0.97 5.33 8.75
N LEU A 33 -1.37 4.10 9.06
CA LEU A 33 -1.11 2.93 8.24
C LEU A 33 -1.77 3.06 6.87
N LEU A 34 -3.01 3.54 6.81
CA LEU A 34 -3.71 3.79 5.56
C LEU A 34 -2.97 4.82 4.69
N TYR A 35 -2.53 5.93 5.26
CA TYR A 35 -1.75 6.94 4.53
C TYR A 35 -0.41 6.41 4.05
N GLN A 36 0.25 5.54 4.81
CA GLN A 36 1.49 4.90 4.38
C GLN A 36 1.26 4.00 3.16
N ASP A 37 0.19 3.21 3.14
CA ASP A 37 -0.14 2.35 2.00
C ASP A 37 -0.50 3.17 0.75
N ILE A 38 -1.28 4.23 0.89
CA ILE A 38 -1.59 5.15 -0.21
C ILE A 38 -0.31 5.83 -0.73
N SER A 39 0.57 6.28 0.16
CA SER A 39 1.85 6.88 -0.19
C SER A 39 2.77 5.89 -0.91
N SER A 40 2.81 4.63 -0.48
CA SER A 40 3.58 3.57 -1.14
C SER A 40 3.10 3.33 -2.56
N CYS A 41 1.79 3.29 -2.79
CA CYS A 41 1.23 3.16 -4.13
C CYS A 41 1.54 4.38 -5.01
N GLN A 42 1.45 5.58 -4.45
CA GLN A 42 1.78 6.81 -5.15
C GLN A 42 3.28 6.89 -5.51
N ASN A 43 4.16 6.41 -4.65
CA ASN A 43 5.59 6.32 -4.90
C ASN A 43 5.89 5.33 -6.03
N LEU A 44 5.18 4.19 -6.05
CA LEU A 44 5.27 3.23 -7.15
C LEU A 44 4.82 3.85 -8.46
N TYR A 45 3.69 4.55 -8.47
CA TYR A 45 3.20 5.27 -9.65
C TYR A 45 4.24 6.28 -10.17
N THR A 46 4.82 7.08 -9.29
CA THR A 46 5.85 8.07 -9.65
C THR A 46 7.10 7.42 -10.23
N ALA A 47 7.51 6.27 -9.67
CA ALA A 47 8.65 5.51 -10.19
C ALA A 47 8.35 4.96 -11.58
N ILE A 48 7.17 4.40 -11.82
CA ILE A 48 6.73 3.89 -13.12
C ILE A 48 6.66 5.03 -14.15
N GLU A 49 6.05 6.14 -13.80
CA GLU A 49 5.96 7.32 -14.68
C GLU A 49 7.35 7.80 -15.11
N ARG A 50 8.30 7.87 -14.18
CA ARG A 50 9.70 8.24 -14.47
C ARG A 50 10.36 7.26 -15.44
N VAL A 51 10.16 5.97 -15.27
CA VAL A 51 10.67 4.94 -16.17
C VAL A 51 10.00 5.01 -17.55
N CYS A 52 8.70 5.31 -17.60
CA CYS A 52 7.98 5.49 -18.88
C CYS A 52 8.61 6.57 -19.77
N TYR A 53 9.06 7.66 -19.18
CA TYR A 53 9.70 8.77 -19.91
C TYR A 53 11.20 8.58 -20.15
N SER A 54 11.79 7.51 -19.65
CA SER A 54 13.22 7.22 -19.82
C SER A 54 13.51 6.43 -21.09
N ASN A 55 14.79 6.18 -21.36
CA ASN A 55 15.23 5.35 -22.47
C ASN A 55 14.96 3.85 -22.21
N ASN A 56 14.84 3.06 -23.28
CA ASN A 56 14.72 1.61 -23.16
C ASN A 56 15.91 1.02 -22.39
N GLY A 57 15.63 0.05 -21.53
CA GLY A 57 16.62 -0.59 -20.66
C GLY A 57 16.92 0.20 -19.37
N THR A 58 16.20 1.32 -19.11
CA THR A 58 16.29 2.00 -17.82
C THR A 58 15.65 1.16 -16.73
N GLU A 59 16.39 0.98 -15.64
CA GLU A 59 15.97 0.23 -14.46
C GLU A 59 15.92 1.14 -13.24
N ILE A 60 14.89 0.99 -12.44
CA ILE A 60 14.76 1.64 -11.12
C ILE A 60 14.43 0.58 -10.08
N TYR A 61 15.24 0.53 -9.03
CA TYR A 61 14.95 -0.28 -7.85
C TYR A 61 14.18 0.56 -6.84
N THR A 62 13.07 0.02 -6.37
CA THR A 62 12.25 0.64 -5.35
C THR A 62 11.71 -0.42 -4.39
N ASN A 63 11.19 0.01 -3.24
CA ASN A 63 10.54 -0.88 -2.29
C ASN A 63 9.10 -0.42 -2.09
N ILE A 64 8.19 -1.37 -1.98
CA ILE A 64 6.85 -1.12 -1.45
C ILE A 64 6.83 -1.55 0.02
N GLU A 65 6.40 -0.65 0.87
CA GLU A 65 6.07 -0.98 2.26
C GLU A 65 4.64 -1.49 2.31
N ILE A 66 4.49 -2.74 2.74
CA ILE A 66 3.19 -3.35 2.93
C ILE A 66 2.80 -3.19 4.38
N ASN A 67 1.76 -2.43 4.58
CA ASN A 67 1.04 -2.39 5.84
C ASN A 67 -0.25 -3.21 5.72
N SER A 68 -1.02 -3.28 6.77
CA SER A 68 -2.15 -4.19 6.89
C SER A 68 -3.30 -3.95 5.89
N TYR A 69 -3.29 -2.86 5.12
CA TYR A 69 -4.42 -2.45 4.28
C TYR A 69 -4.18 -2.59 2.78
N LEU A 70 -2.92 -2.62 2.33
CA LEU A 70 -2.60 -2.85 0.92
C LEU A 70 -2.71 -4.34 0.62
N SER A 71 -3.73 -4.73 -0.13
CA SER A 71 -4.00 -6.14 -0.45
C SER A 71 -3.54 -6.52 -1.84
N TYR A 72 -3.68 -5.63 -2.81
CA TYR A 72 -3.47 -5.96 -4.22
C TYR A 72 -2.85 -4.82 -5.00
N ILE A 73 -1.95 -5.19 -5.92
CA ILE A 73 -1.45 -4.30 -6.98
C ILE A 73 -1.83 -4.90 -8.32
N TYR A 74 -2.42 -4.09 -9.15
CA TYR A 74 -2.89 -4.49 -10.47
C TYR A 74 -2.34 -3.55 -11.53
N GLY A 75 -1.78 -4.13 -12.60
CA GLY A 75 -1.33 -3.39 -13.76
C GLY A 75 -1.96 -3.94 -15.03
N ASN A 76 -2.57 -3.09 -15.82
CA ASN A 76 -3.15 -3.45 -17.10
C ASN A 76 -3.09 -2.27 -18.07
N ASN A 77 -2.49 -2.47 -19.22
CA ASN A 77 -2.31 -1.40 -20.19
C ASN A 77 -1.72 -0.14 -19.52
N ASN A 78 -2.40 0.96 -19.64
CA ASN A 78 -1.98 2.25 -19.07
C ASN A 78 -2.54 2.53 -17.67
N LEU A 79 -2.95 1.50 -16.95
CA LEU A 79 -3.56 1.61 -15.63
C LEU A 79 -2.71 0.89 -14.57
N LEU A 80 -2.39 1.59 -13.50
CA LEU A 80 -1.92 1.03 -12.24
C LEU A 80 -3.00 1.20 -11.18
N SER A 81 -3.41 0.13 -10.54
CA SER A 81 -4.39 0.15 -9.46
C SER A 81 -3.83 -0.50 -8.21
N CYS A 82 -4.04 0.13 -7.08
CA CYS A 82 -3.79 -0.46 -5.77
C CYS A 82 -5.11 -0.63 -5.03
N TYR A 83 -5.34 -1.80 -4.48
CA TYR A 83 -6.49 -2.06 -3.64
C TYR A 83 -6.11 -1.92 -2.17
N ILE A 84 -6.59 -0.87 -1.53
CA ILE A 84 -6.23 -0.48 -0.17
C ILE A 84 -7.53 -0.26 0.60
N TYR A 85 -7.73 -1.00 1.69
CA TYR A 85 -8.87 -0.86 2.58
C TYR A 85 -10.23 -0.78 1.84
N ASP A 86 -10.51 -1.80 1.03
CA ASP A 86 -11.74 -1.94 0.24
C ASP A 86 -11.97 -0.86 -0.84
N GLU A 87 -10.95 -0.05 -1.17
CA GLU A 87 -11.01 0.95 -2.22
C GLU A 87 -9.91 0.75 -3.26
N TYR A 88 -10.24 1.04 -4.53
CA TYR A 88 -9.29 1.04 -5.64
C TYR A 88 -8.72 2.44 -5.86
N TYR A 89 -7.41 2.55 -5.76
CA TYR A 89 -6.66 3.75 -6.11
C TYR A 89 -6.08 3.56 -7.50
N ASN A 90 -6.64 4.26 -8.48
CA ASN A 90 -6.31 4.11 -9.90
C ASN A 90 -5.43 5.26 -10.38
N TYR A 91 -4.34 4.92 -11.05
CA TYR A 91 -3.41 5.85 -11.64
C TYR A 91 -3.26 5.56 -13.13
N THR A 92 -3.45 6.56 -13.97
CA THR A 92 -3.20 6.47 -15.41
C THR A 92 -1.72 6.71 -15.68
N VAL A 93 -1.07 5.77 -16.36
CA VAL A 93 0.35 5.79 -16.68
C VAL A 93 0.53 6.00 -18.17
N PRO A 94 1.57 6.72 -18.64
CA PRO A 94 1.75 7.02 -20.08
C PRO A 94 2.23 5.81 -20.90
N CYS A 95 2.56 4.68 -20.27
CA CYS A 95 3.00 3.46 -20.94
C CYS A 95 2.25 2.24 -20.41
N ASN A 96 2.34 1.12 -21.11
CA ASN A 96 1.75 -0.13 -20.66
C ASN A 96 2.52 -0.68 -19.46
N VAL A 97 1.81 -1.10 -18.44
CA VAL A 97 2.37 -1.69 -17.22
C VAL A 97 2.14 -3.19 -17.22
N ILE A 98 3.22 -3.94 -17.10
CA ILE A 98 3.20 -5.40 -16.92
C ILE A 98 3.80 -5.73 -15.56
N ILE A 99 3.12 -6.57 -14.79
CA ILE A 99 3.64 -7.07 -13.51
C ILE A 99 4.09 -8.51 -13.72
N ASN A 100 5.38 -8.76 -13.50
CA ASN A 100 5.98 -10.08 -13.57
C ASN A 100 6.43 -10.51 -12.18
N THR A 101 5.96 -11.68 -11.75
CA THR A 101 6.33 -12.24 -10.44
C THR A 101 7.04 -13.56 -10.65
N THR A 102 8.08 -13.80 -9.90
CA THR A 102 8.81 -15.07 -9.89
C THR A 102 8.06 -16.19 -9.18
N ASN A 103 6.96 -15.89 -8.50
CA ASN A 103 6.12 -16.86 -7.81
C ASN A 103 4.77 -17.08 -8.49
N ASN A 104 4.33 -18.36 -8.48
CA ASN A 104 3.10 -18.87 -9.09
C ASN A 104 1.78 -18.38 -8.43
N THR A 105 1.79 -17.34 -7.66
CA THR A 105 0.59 -16.75 -7.04
C THR A 105 -0.08 -15.68 -7.93
N ILE A 106 0.24 -15.68 -9.21
CA ILE A 106 -0.41 -14.77 -10.16
C ILE A 106 -1.79 -15.33 -10.49
N GLN A 107 -2.81 -14.69 -10.00
CA GLN A 107 -4.17 -14.96 -10.49
C GLN A 107 -4.44 -14.06 -11.70
N TYR A 108 -4.62 -14.70 -12.86
CA TYR A 108 -5.09 -14.02 -14.06
C TYR A 108 -6.60 -13.75 -13.93
N TYR A 109 -6.97 -12.56 -13.60
CA TYR A 109 -8.33 -12.09 -13.80
C TYR A 109 -8.45 -11.47 -15.19
N THR A 110 -9.43 -11.83 -15.93
CA THR A 110 -9.89 -11.62 -17.32
C THR A 110 -9.31 -10.45 -18.15
N SER A 111 -8.45 -9.59 -17.63
CA SER A 111 -7.82 -8.49 -18.38
C SER A 111 -6.61 -7.82 -17.72
N GLY A 112 -5.88 -8.48 -16.81
CA GLY A 112 -4.68 -7.88 -16.21
C GLY A 112 -3.95 -8.80 -15.23
N LEU A 113 -2.68 -8.50 -15.00
CA LEU A 113 -1.84 -9.17 -14.01
C LEU A 113 -2.12 -8.59 -12.61
N PHE A 114 -2.39 -9.49 -11.70
CA PHE A 114 -2.77 -9.20 -10.34
C PHE A 114 -1.80 -9.87 -9.36
N TYR A 115 -1.28 -9.13 -8.42
CA TYR A 115 -0.46 -9.67 -7.35
C TYR A 115 -1.18 -9.50 -6.01
N GLU A 116 -1.52 -10.63 -5.41
CA GLU A 116 -2.02 -10.67 -4.04
C GLU A 116 -0.83 -10.56 -3.09
N LEU A 117 -0.79 -9.48 -2.35
CA LEU A 117 0.17 -9.32 -1.27
C LEU A 117 -0.31 -10.21 -0.13
N SER A 118 0.29 -11.40 0.02
CA SER A 118 -0.06 -12.26 1.14
C SER A 118 0.19 -11.51 2.44
N TYR A 119 -0.73 -11.64 3.37
CA TYR A 119 -0.65 -11.09 4.72
C TYR A 119 0.61 -11.61 5.44
N GLY A 120 1.76 -11.01 5.11
CA GLY A 120 3.02 -11.17 5.82
C GLY A 120 3.10 -10.23 7.00
N ASN A 121 4.23 -10.23 7.66
CA ASN A 121 4.46 -9.36 8.81
C ASN A 121 4.19 -7.89 8.48
N PRO A 122 3.48 -7.14 9.33
CA PRO A 122 3.31 -5.70 9.16
C PRO A 122 4.69 -5.03 9.04
N ASN A 123 4.83 -4.07 8.11
CA ASN A 123 6.06 -3.37 7.75
C ASN A 123 7.06 -4.17 6.90
N GLU A 124 6.63 -5.17 6.18
CA GLU A 124 7.47 -5.85 5.21
C GLU A 124 7.72 -4.94 3.99
N LYS A 125 9.00 -4.85 3.60
CA LYS A 125 9.41 -4.13 2.39
C LYS A 125 9.61 -5.15 1.28
N ILE A 126 8.83 -5.04 0.21
CA ILE A 126 9.01 -5.86 -0.98
C ILE A 126 9.87 -5.09 -1.98
N PRO A 127 11.03 -5.61 -2.35
CA PRO A 127 11.86 -5.01 -3.39
C PRO A 127 11.21 -5.20 -4.76
N LEU A 128 11.19 -4.12 -5.53
CA LEU A 128 10.68 -4.09 -6.89
C LEU A 128 11.76 -3.58 -7.84
N LEU A 129 11.87 -4.24 -8.98
CA LEU A 129 12.62 -3.74 -10.12
C LEU A 129 11.64 -3.27 -11.18
N ILE A 130 11.74 -2.03 -11.60
CA ILE A 130 10.93 -1.44 -12.67
C ILE A 130 11.86 -1.21 -13.85
N GLU A 131 11.62 -1.90 -14.96
CA GLU A 131 12.41 -1.85 -16.17
C GLU A 131 11.59 -1.37 -17.36
N LYS A 132 12.16 -0.48 -18.17
CA LYS A 132 11.59 -0.14 -19.47
C LYS A 132 11.98 -1.17 -20.51
N THR A 133 11.08 -2.12 -20.75
CA THR A 133 11.32 -3.26 -21.64
C THR A 133 11.10 -2.95 -23.11
N SER A 134 10.29 -1.93 -23.42
CA SER A 134 10.06 -1.45 -24.79
C SER A 134 9.70 0.04 -24.78
N PRO A 135 9.66 0.72 -25.95
CA PRO A 135 9.28 2.13 -26.03
C PRO A 135 7.92 2.48 -25.40
N THR A 136 7.01 1.49 -25.34
CA THR A 136 5.63 1.67 -24.88
C THR A 136 5.30 0.85 -23.64
N GLU A 137 6.28 0.13 -23.06
CA GLU A 137 6.02 -0.87 -22.03
C GLU A 137 7.03 -0.80 -20.88
N VAL A 138 6.53 -0.91 -19.68
CA VAL A 138 7.30 -1.03 -18.44
C VAL A 138 6.90 -2.32 -17.73
N THR A 139 7.90 -3.11 -17.37
CA THR A 139 7.72 -4.34 -16.60
C THR A 139 8.16 -4.13 -15.16
N ILE A 140 7.31 -4.54 -14.24
CA ILE A 140 7.59 -4.55 -12.80
C ILE A 140 7.92 -5.99 -12.42
N TYR A 141 9.14 -6.22 -11.94
CA TYR A 141 9.57 -7.49 -11.38
C TYR A 141 9.47 -7.42 -9.87
N ILE A 142 8.73 -8.34 -9.29
CA ILE A 142 8.60 -8.46 -7.85
C ILE A 142 9.55 -9.56 -7.39
N GLU A 143 10.59 -9.19 -6.65
CA GLU A 143 11.49 -10.14 -6.03
C GLU A 143 10.89 -10.61 -4.70
N ASN A 144 10.79 -11.93 -4.55
CA ASN A 144 10.41 -12.49 -3.27
C ASN A 144 11.54 -12.26 -2.26
N PRO A 145 11.23 -11.76 -1.06
CA PRO A 145 12.18 -11.87 0.02
C PRO A 145 12.44 -13.36 0.31
N SER A 146 13.64 -13.76 0.06
CA SER A 146 14.15 -15.10 0.37
C SER A 146 14.21 -15.35 1.88
#